data_3111fb4a893ba6b83ea39345940b6c10
#
_entry.id   3111fb4a893ba6b83ea39345940b6c10
#
_cell.length_a   1.000
_cell.length_b   1.000
_cell.length_c   1.000
_cell.angle_alpha   90.00
_cell.angle_beta   90.00
_cell.angle_gamma   90.00
#
_symmetry.space_group_name_H-M   'P 1'
#
loop_
_entity.id
_entity.type
_entity.pdbx_description
1 polymer ?
#
loop_
_entity_poly.entity_id
_entity_poly.type
_entity_poly.pdbx_seq_one_letter_code
_entity_poly.pdbx_strand_id
1 'polypeptide(L)'
;MNNLDIRSPVFITYLFLSLLVGVPVFLLLGKSFVIPLLIALVGSFLLILIMIRLAPGAVLRSFGSIPANEKQFPRLHNALEGICVNHGLDKPDVYVIDSPRGNAAAVADKRSQAVVLTTGAIDSLNLIEIEGLLAQLIAKCTDKKLPKKTVEAFFLRLPFTRIFTGNKKYKNDVGLEDAKGAELTRYPPGVQRSLIALRDLGTEIEDAPGSTSHLWLMNPKELNAEDTHPSIEERVSAMEEL
;
A
#
# COMPACT_ATOMS: atom_id res chain seq x y z
N MET A 1 -15.98 1.57 -18.93
CA MET A 1 -14.77 1.08 -19.66
C MET A 1 -13.65 2.04 -19.31
N ASN A 2 -12.76 1.66 -18.38
CA ASN A 2 -11.67 2.52 -17.98
C ASN A 2 -10.66 2.62 -19.13
N ASN A 3 -10.32 3.83 -19.53
CA ASN A 3 -9.26 4.12 -20.47
C ASN A 3 -8.02 3.31 -20.09
N LEU A 4 -7.51 2.48 -21.01
CA LEU A 4 -6.22 1.82 -20.89
C LEU A 4 -5.18 2.93 -20.68
N ASP A 5 -4.76 3.13 -19.44
CA ASP A 5 -3.69 4.08 -19.14
C ASP A 5 -2.38 3.46 -19.66
N ILE A 6 -1.99 3.89 -20.87
CA ILE A 6 -0.78 3.44 -21.58
C ILE A 6 0.48 3.64 -20.70
N ARG A 7 0.42 4.56 -19.72
CA ARG A 7 1.47 4.79 -18.75
C ARG A 7 1.33 3.94 -17.47
N SER A 8 0.38 3.00 -17.46
CA SER A 8 0.28 2.06 -16.35
C SER A 8 1.55 1.18 -16.27
N PRO A 9 2.17 1.04 -15.10
CA PRO A 9 3.36 0.18 -14.95
C PRO A 9 3.07 -1.29 -15.30
N VAL A 10 1.82 -1.74 -15.11
CA VAL A 10 1.37 -3.07 -15.52
C VAL A 10 1.39 -3.22 -17.04
N PHE A 11 0.87 -2.24 -17.77
CA PHE A 11 0.85 -2.26 -19.24
C PHE A 11 2.25 -2.21 -19.84
N ILE A 12 3.12 -1.37 -19.29
CA ILE A 12 4.53 -1.28 -19.71
C ILE A 12 5.24 -2.63 -19.50
N THR A 13 5.01 -3.27 -18.34
CA THR A 13 5.57 -4.59 -18.07
C THR A 13 5.04 -5.63 -19.05
N TYR A 14 3.77 -5.59 -19.38
CA TYR A 14 3.18 -6.49 -20.39
C TYR A 14 3.84 -6.34 -21.75
N LEU A 15 4.02 -5.12 -22.24
CA LEU A 15 4.71 -4.86 -23.51
C LEU A 15 6.16 -5.33 -23.48
N PHE A 16 6.89 -5.03 -22.41
CA PHE A 16 8.28 -5.46 -22.25
C PHE A 16 8.41 -6.98 -22.27
N LEU A 17 7.57 -7.70 -21.51
CA LEU A 17 7.57 -9.16 -21.50
C LEU A 17 7.17 -9.76 -22.86
N SER A 18 6.20 -9.14 -23.54
CA SER A 18 5.80 -9.59 -24.88
C SER A 18 6.92 -9.49 -25.89
N LEU A 19 7.73 -8.43 -25.82
CA LEU A 19 8.93 -8.28 -26.65
C LEU A 19 10.03 -9.25 -26.24
N LEU A 20 10.27 -9.39 -24.94
CA LEU A 20 11.31 -10.26 -24.38
C LEU A 20 11.10 -11.73 -24.78
N VAL A 21 9.86 -12.20 -24.82
CA VAL A 21 9.50 -13.56 -25.21
C VAL A 21 9.34 -13.67 -26.74
N GLY A 22 8.71 -12.70 -27.37
CA GLY A 22 8.36 -12.72 -28.79
C GLY A 22 9.57 -12.72 -29.71
N VAL A 23 10.59 -11.92 -29.41
CA VAL A 23 11.78 -11.81 -30.25
C VAL A 23 12.58 -13.14 -30.32
N PRO A 24 12.96 -13.78 -29.20
CA PRO A 24 13.63 -15.10 -29.25
C PRO A 24 12.80 -16.18 -29.94
N VAL A 25 11.49 -16.25 -29.65
CA VAL A 25 10.62 -17.25 -30.26
C VAL A 25 10.52 -17.05 -31.79
N PHE A 26 10.43 -15.79 -32.23
CA PHE A 26 10.48 -15.46 -33.67
C PHE A 26 11.78 -15.91 -34.33
N LEU A 27 12.93 -15.63 -33.69
CA LEU A 27 14.23 -16.04 -34.22
C LEU A 27 14.40 -17.56 -34.31
N LEU A 28 13.79 -18.31 -33.37
CA LEU A 28 13.86 -19.78 -33.32
C LEU A 28 12.94 -20.46 -34.35
N LEU A 29 11.73 -19.95 -34.55
CA LEU A 29 10.70 -20.55 -35.38
C LEU A 29 10.69 -20.03 -36.86
N GLY A 30 11.37 -19.00 -37.17
CA GLY A 30 11.95 -18.51 -38.45
C GLY A 30 11.06 -18.27 -39.66
N LYS A 31 9.84 -18.78 -39.80
CA LYS A 31 9.05 -18.64 -41.04
C LYS A 31 7.60 -18.18 -40.84
N SER A 32 7.04 -18.23 -39.65
CA SER A 32 5.68 -17.75 -39.38
C SER A 32 5.73 -16.73 -38.26
N PHE A 33 5.29 -15.51 -38.53
CA PHE A 33 5.20 -14.44 -37.54
C PHE A 33 4.03 -14.65 -36.53
N VAL A 34 2.97 -15.33 -36.95
CA VAL A 34 1.74 -15.45 -36.18
C VAL A 34 1.90 -16.28 -34.91
N ILE A 35 2.56 -17.44 -35.01
CA ILE A 35 2.73 -18.36 -33.88
C ILE A 35 3.60 -17.75 -32.77
N PRO A 36 4.81 -17.22 -33.08
CA PRO A 36 5.62 -16.52 -32.09
C PRO A 36 4.90 -15.34 -31.39
N LEU A 37 4.14 -14.56 -32.16
CA LEU A 37 3.39 -13.46 -31.62
C LEU A 37 2.30 -13.93 -30.63
N LEU A 38 1.53 -14.95 -30.96
CA LEU A 38 0.51 -15.51 -30.09
C LEU A 38 1.13 -16.09 -28.80
N ILE A 39 2.23 -16.83 -28.89
CA ILE A 39 2.93 -17.35 -27.71
C ILE A 39 3.41 -16.20 -26.82
N ALA A 40 3.99 -15.17 -27.40
CA ALA A 40 4.46 -14.00 -26.64
C ALA A 40 3.31 -13.28 -25.93
N LEU A 41 2.21 -13.01 -26.62
CA LEU A 41 1.07 -12.30 -26.05
C LEU A 41 0.39 -13.09 -24.94
N VAL A 42 0.08 -14.36 -25.21
CA VAL A 42 -0.60 -15.22 -24.22
C VAL A 42 0.32 -15.53 -23.04
N GLY A 43 1.58 -15.89 -23.28
CA GLY A 43 2.54 -16.17 -22.23
C GLY A 43 2.78 -14.96 -21.32
N SER A 44 2.98 -13.78 -21.90
CA SER A 44 3.14 -12.54 -21.14
C SER A 44 1.88 -12.17 -20.35
N PHE A 45 0.71 -12.39 -20.92
CA PHE A 45 -0.56 -12.15 -20.24
C PHE A 45 -0.72 -13.07 -19.01
N LEU A 46 -0.45 -14.37 -19.16
CA LEU A 46 -0.49 -15.32 -18.05
C LEU A 46 0.52 -14.96 -16.95
N LEU A 47 1.74 -14.57 -17.35
CA LEU A 47 2.77 -14.15 -16.39
C LEU A 47 2.33 -12.88 -15.61
N ILE A 48 1.74 -11.90 -16.28
CA ILE A 48 1.21 -10.71 -15.61
C ILE A 48 0.11 -11.06 -14.60
N LEU A 49 -0.79 -11.98 -14.94
CA LEU A 49 -1.83 -12.41 -14.00
C LEU A 49 -1.21 -13.06 -12.73
N ILE A 50 -0.17 -13.87 -12.92
CA ILE A 50 0.58 -14.46 -11.79
C ILE A 50 1.24 -13.34 -10.96
N MET A 51 1.92 -12.39 -11.60
CA MET A 51 2.59 -11.27 -10.93
C MET A 51 1.59 -10.42 -10.13
N ILE A 52 0.42 -10.10 -10.71
CA ILE A 52 -0.65 -9.37 -10.01
C ILE A 52 -1.10 -10.14 -8.76
N ARG A 53 -1.26 -11.46 -8.85
CA ARG A 53 -1.68 -12.29 -7.73
C ARG A 53 -0.63 -12.35 -6.61
N LEU A 54 0.65 -12.31 -6.97
CA LEU A 54 1.77 -12.35 -6.01
C LEU A 54 2.12 -10.96 -5.44
N ALA A 55 1.64 -9.88 -6.06
CA ALA A 55 2.02 -8.51 -5.73
C ALA A 55 1.81 -8.15 -4.24
N PRO A 56 0.65 -8.43 -3.58
CA PRO A 56 0.45 -8.06 -2.18
C PRO A 56 1.47 -8.72 -1.25
N GLY A 57 1.67 -10.02 -1.39
CA GLY A 57 2.66 -10.74 -0.58
C GLY A 57 4.11 -10.29 -0.85
N ALA A 58 4.41 -9.90 -2.09
CA ALA A 58 5.73 -9.34 -2.42
C ALA A 58 5.93 -7.93 -1.83
N VAL A 59 4.88 -7.11 -1.79
CA VAL A 59 4.90 -5.79 -1.14
C VAL A 59 5.11 -5.95 0.36
N LEU A 60 4.33 -6.81 1.04
CA LEU A 60 4.49 -7.10 2.48
C LEU A 60 5.91 -7.57 2.81
N ARG A 61 6.44 -8.53 2.05
CA ARG A 61 7.83 -8.98 2.22
C ARG A 61 8.85 -7.86 2.02
N SER A 62 8.55 -6.91 1.13
CA SER A 62 9.45 -5.79 0.87
C SER A 62 9.51 -4.76 2.00
N PHE A 63 8.57 -4.79 2.91
CA PHE A 63 8.58 -4.01 4.14
C PHE A 63 9.37 -4.69 5.27
N GLY A 64 9.83 -5.92 5.06
CA GLY A 64 10.38 -6.74 6.16
C GLY A 64 9.32 -7.13 7.18
N SER A 65 8.04 -7.04 6.83
CA SER A 65 6.94 -7.30 7.76
C SER A 65 6.73 -8.79 8.00
N ILE A 66 6.40 -9.12 9.24
CA ILE A 66 6.04 -10.48 9.70
C ILE A 66 4.59 -10.50 10.21
N PRO A 67 3.87 -11.63 10.08
CA PRO A 67 2.54 -11.75 10.66
C PRO A 67 2.55 -11.51 12.17
N ALA A 68 1.64 -10.65 12.65
CA ALA A 68 1.49 -10.38 14.07
C ALA A 68 0.70 -11.50 14.74
N ASN A 69 1.31 -12.15 15.73
CA ASN A 69 0.63 -13.19 16.51
C ASN A 69 -0.31 -12.54 17.54
N GLU A 70 -1.56 -12.98 17.60
CA GLU A 70 -2.57 -12.47 18.56
C GLU A 70 -2.12 -12.60 20.02
N LYS A 71 -1.40 -13.67 20.38
CA LYS A 71 -0.86 -13.84 21.72
C LYS A 71 0.24 -12.85 22.07
N GLN A 72 0.97 -12.38 21.05
CA GLN A 72 2.08 -11.44 21.20
C GLN A 72 1.60 -9.98 21.20
N PHE A 73 0.54 -9.70 20.44
CA PHE A 73 -0.04 -8.36 20.28
C PHE A 73 -1.54 -8.32 20.60
N PRO A 74 -2.00 -8.80 21.79
CA PRO A 74 -3.43 -8.95 22.08
C PRO A 74 -4.15 -7.60 22.07
N ARG A 75 -3.51 -6.53 22.56
CA ARG A 75 -4.06 -5.18 22.58
C ARG A 75 -4.38 -4.67 21.17
N LEU A 76 -3.48 -4.90 20.23
CA LEU A 76 -3.64 -4.49 18.83
C LEU A 76 -4.80 -5.26 18.16
N HIS A 77 -4.82 -6.58 18.32
CA HIS A 77 -5.84 -7.43 17.71
C HIS A 77 -7.25 -7.18 18.30
N ASN A 78 -7.36 -6.95 19.62
CA ASN A 78 -8.63 -6.64 20.28
C ASN A 78 -9.19 -5.27 19.85
N ALA A 79 -8.33 -4.25 19.75
CA ALA A 79 -8.74 -2.92 19.27
C ALA A 79 -9.21 -2.98 17.82
N LEU A 80 -8.47 -3.66 16.96
CA LEU A 80 -8.83 -3.83 15.55
C LEU A 80 -10.16 -4.59 15.39
N GLU A 81 -10.33 -5.68 16.12
CA GLU A 81 -11.55 -6.48 16.09
C GLU A 81 -12.76 -5.69 16.60
N GLY A 82 -12.59 -4.91 17.68
CA GLY A 82 -13.64 -4.04 18.21
C GLY A 82 -14.14 -3.04 17.16
N ILE A 83 -13.24 -2.39 16.43
CA ILE A 83 -13.63 -1.46 15.36
C ILE A 83 -14.33 -2.20 14.23
N CYS A 84 -13.78 -3.33 13.77
CA CYS A 84 -14.37 -4.09 12.66
C CYS A 84 -15.77 -4.62 12.98
N VAL A 85 -15.96 -5.21 14.16
CA VAL A 85 -17.26 -5.75 14.59
C VAL A 85 -18.31 -4.64 14.72
N ASN A 86 -17.95 -3.49 15.30
CA ASN A 86 -18.87 -2.36 15.48
C ASN A 86 -19.37 -1.78 14.15
N HIS A 87 -18.63 -1.94 13.07
CA HIS A 87 -18.96 -1.39 11.76
C HIS A 87 -19.31 -2.46 10.70
N GLY A 88 -19.35 -3.74 11.09
CA GLY A 88 -19.64 -4.85 10.18
C GLY A 88 -18.60 -4.99 9.06
N LEU A 89 -17.32 -4.71 9.37
CA LEU A 89 -16.22 -4.80 8.44
C LEU A 89 -15.42 -6.08 8.65
N ASP A 90 -14.85 -6.61 7.59
CA ASP A 90 -13.91 -7.73 7.66
C ASP A 90 -12.61 -7.30 8.35
N LYS A 91 -12.13 -8.10 9.32
CA LYS A 91 -10.87 -7.87 10.01
C LYS A 91 -9.71 -8.10 9.04
N PRO A 92 -8.86 -7.10 8.75
CA PRO A 92 -7.67 -7.30 7.95
C PRO A 92 -6.62 -8.13 8.68
N ASP A 93 -5.76 -8.81 7.91
CA ASP A 93 -4.57 -9.46 8.44
C ASP A 93 -3.61 -8.43 9.05
N VAL A 94 -2.97 -8.77 10.17
CA VAL A 94 -2.07 -7.86 10.88
C VAL A 94 -0.62 -8.30 10.71
N TYR A 95 0.22 -7.35 10.31
CA TYR A 95 1.66 -7.52 10.16
C TYR A 95 2.41 -6.48 10.98
N VAL A 96 3.62 -6.83 11.41
CA VAL A 96 4.47 -5.95 12.21
C VAL A 96 5.85 -5.85 11.55
N ILE A 97 6.42 -4.64 11.61
CA ILE A 97 7.80 -4.34 11.20
C ILE A 97 8.57 -4.00 12.46
N ASP A 98 9.72 -4.62 12.65
CA ASP A 98 10.64 -4.26 13.74
C ASP A 98 11.35 -2.95 13.39
N SER A 99 10.81 -1.85 13.91
CA SER A 99 11.33 -0.50 13.74
C SER A 99 10.91 0.37 14.92
N PRO A 100 11.83 1.13 15.53
CA PRO A 100 11.50 2.06 16.60
C PRO A 100 10.74 3.30 16.12
N ARG A 101 10.66 3.53 14.83
CA ARG A 101 9.94 4.64 14.22
C ARG A 101 8.42 4.40 14.24
N GLY A 102 7.65 5.49 14.16
CA GLY A 102 6.19 5.45 14.19
C GLY A 102 5.59 5.53 12.80
N ASN A 103 5.21 4.39 12.19
CA ASN A 103 4.50 4.41 10.93
C ASN A 103 3.57 3.20 10.77
N ALA A 104 2.68 3.28 9.79
CA ALA A 104 1.78 2.19 9.43
C ALA A 104 1.44 2.23 7.95
N ALA A 105 1.04 1.08 7.39
CA ALA A 105 0.68 0.95 5.99
C ALA A 105 -0.51 0.02 5.80
N ALA A 106 -1.20 0.13 4.67
CA ALA A 106 -2.22 -0.82 4.26
C ALA A 106 -1.92 -1.39 2.88
N VAL A 107 -2.15 -2.69 2.74
CA VAL A 107 -1.95 -3.46 1.52
C VAL A 107 -3.21 -4.27 1.25
N ALA A 108 -3.67 -4.34 0.02
CA ALA A 108 -4.84 -5.15 -0.30
C ALA A 108 -4.74 -5.81 -1.67
N ASP A 109 -5.48 -6.89 -1.82
CA ASP A 109 -5.90 -7.42 -3.10
C ASP A 109 -7.44 -7.39 -3.20
N LYS A 110 -8.01 -8.12 -4.16
CA LYS A 110 -9.47 -8.19 -4.33
C LYS A 110 -10.19 -9.04 -3.26
N ARG A 111 -9.45 -9.81 -2.46
CA ARG A 111 -9.98 -10.84 -1.54
C ARG A 111 -9.55 -10.65 -0.11
N SER A 112 -8.37 -10.06 0.10
CA SER A 112 -7.76 -9.88 1.40
C SER A 112 -7.21 -8.47 1.57
N GLN A 113 -7.18 -8.04 2.82
CA GLN A 113 -6.64 -6.76 3.24
C GLN A 113 -5.64 -7.03 4.38
N ALA A 114 -4.58 -6.26 4.42
CA ALA A 114 -3.57 -6.35 5.45
C ALA A 114 -3.20 -4.95 5.95
N VAL A 115 -3.03 -4.83 7.25
CA VAL A 115 -2.48 -3.65 7.90
C VAL A 115 -1.11 -3.98 8.46
N VAL A 116 -0.20 -3.04 8.34
CA VAL A 116 1.19 -3.17 8.77
C VAL A 116 1.49 -2.04 9.74
N LEU A 117 2.01 -2.36 10.93
CA LEU A 117 2.41 -1.37 11.92
C LEU A 117 3.87 -1.60 12.31
N THR A 118 4.55 -0.54 12.70
CA THR A 118 5.88 -0.64 13.30
C THR A 118 5.80 -0.96 14.78
N THR A 119 6.80 -1.64 15.34
CA THR A 119 6.91 -1.89 16.78
C THR A 119 6.92 -0.58 17.57
N GLY A 120 7.61 0.46 17.07
CA GLY A 120 7.62 1.78 17.69
C GLY A 120 6.23 2.40 17.83
N ALA A 121 5.36 2.26 16.81
CA ALA A 121 3.98 2.71 16.91
C ALA A 121 3.17 1.88 17.93
N ILE A 122 3.34 0.56 17.94
CA ILE A 122 2.59 -0.34 18.84
C ILE A 122 2.94 -0.09 20.31
N ASP A 123 4.23 0.10 20.59
CA ASP A 123 4.74 0.21 21.95
C ASP A 123 4.56 1.61 22.54
N SER A 124 4.58 2.65 21.73
CA SER A 124 4.54 4.04 22.19
C SER A 124 3.15 4.64 22.26
N LEU A 125 2.21 4.20 21.42
CA LEU A 125 0.87 4.75 21.38
C LEU A 125 0.01 4.23 22.56
N ASN A 126 -0.76 5.11 23.17
CA ASN A 126 -1.80 4.71 24.12
C ASN A 126 -3.01 4.07 23.43
N LEU A 127 -4.00 3.58 24.16
CA LEU A 127 -5.13 2.86 23.59
C LEU A 127 -5.95 3.72 22.60
N ILE A 128 -6.21 4.97 22.95
CA ILE A 128 -7.00 5.89 22.12
C ILE A 128 -6.25 6.22 20.82
N GLU A 129 -4.94 6.40 20.89
CA GLU A 129 -4.10 6.67 19.73
C GLU A 129 -3.98 5.44 18.82
N ILE A 130 -3.86 4.22 19.39
CA ILE A 130 -3.89 2.97 18.60
C ILE A 130 -5.24 2.81 17.91
N GLU A 131 -6.36 3.04 18.60
CA GLU A 131 -7.68 2.98 17.98
C GLU A 131 -7.83 4.00 16.85
N GLY A 132 -7.33 5.23 17.02
CA GLY A 132 -7.29 6.25 15.99
C GLY A 132 -6.47 5.81 14.77
N LEU A 133 -5.27 5.27 14.99
CA LEU A 133 -4.39 4.75 13.95
C LEU A 133 -5.02 3.57 13.18
N LEU A 134 -5.59 2.63 13.91
CA LEU A 134 -6.26 1.47 13.31
C LEU A 134 -7.49 1.87 12.49
N ALA A 135 -8.25 2.85 12.96
CA ALA A 135 -9.40 3.36 12.22
C ALA A 135 -8.98 4.00 10.89
N GLN A 136 -7.88 4.75 10.86
CA GLN A 136 -7.32 5.29 9.60
C GLN A 136 -6.88 4.16 8.65
N LEU A 137 -6.22 3.12 9.17
CA LEU A 137 -5.82 1.96 8.37
C LEU A 137 -7.03 1.20 7.82
N ILE A 138 -8.08 1.01 8.62
CA ILE A 138 -9.34 0.40 8.17
C ILE A 138 -10.00 1.27 7.11
N ALA A 139 -10.06 2.60 7.30
CA ALA A 139 -10.56 3.53 6.30
C ALA A 139 -9.79 3.40 4.97
N LYS A 140 -8.47 3.27 5.03
CA LYS A 140 -7.61 3.03 3.88
C LYS A 140 -7.89 1.66 3.23
N CYS A 141 -8.12 0.61 4.01
CA CYS A 141 -8.52 -0.71 3.53
C CYS A 141 -9.86 -0.69 2.79
N THR A 142 -10.80 0.17 3.18
CA THR A 142 -12.09 0.33 2.49
C THR A 142 -11.99 1.09 1.16
N ASP A 143 -10.85 1.71 0.84
CA ASP A 143 -10.63 2.37 -0.46
C ASP A 143 -10.57 1.33 -1.58
N LYS A 144 -11.56 1.35 -2.47
CA LYS A 144 -11.62 0.47 -3.65
C LYS A 144 -10.42 0.60 -4.59
N LYS A 145 -9.63 1.66 -4.45
CA LYS A 145 -8.40 1.87 -5.23
C LYS A 145 -7.18 1.17 -4.62
N LEU A 146 -7.23 0.79 -3.33
CA LEU A 146 -6.07 0.21 -2.63
C LEU A 146 -5.51 -1.05 -3.31
N PRO A 147 -6.32 -2.02 -3.79
CA PRO A 147 -5.78 -3.17 -4.52
C PRO A 147 -5.01 -2.77 -5.78
N LYS A 148 -5.50 -1.78 -6.53
CA LYS A 148 -4.80 -1.24 -7.70
C LYS A 148 -3.49 -0.55 -7.28
N LYS A 149 -3.53 0.29 -6.24
CA LYS A 149 -2.33 0.97 -5.69
C LYS A 149 -1.26 -0.05 -5.25
N THR A 150 -1.67 -1.16 -4.62
CA THR A 150 -0.77 -2.25 -4.20
C THR A 150 -0.08 -2.92 -5.39
N VAL A 151 -0.83 -3.26 -6.43
CA VAL A 151 -0.28 -3.84 -7.65
C VAL A 151 0.68 -2.87 -8.35
N GLU A 152 0.31 -1.61 -8.47
CA GLU A 152 1.15 -0.58 -9.09
C GLU A 152 2.46 -0.38 -8.29
N ALA A 153 2.41 -0.38 -6.95
CA ALA A 153 3.60 -0.32 -6.10
C ALA A 153 4.59 -1.45 -6.38
N PHE A 154 4.09 -2.66 -6.59
CA PHE A 154 4.89 -3.81 -6.96
C PHE A 154 5.57 -3.64 -8.33
N PHE A 155 4.81 -3.26 -9.36
CA PHE A 155 5.35 -3.11 -10.71
C PHE A 155 6.31 -1.92 -10.84
N LEU A 156 6.12 -0.84 -10.08
CA LEU A 156 7.04 0.31 -10.04
C LEU A 156 8.41 -0.01 -9.43
N ARG A 157 8.59 -1.15 -8.78
CA ARG A 157 9.90 -1.64 -8.32
C ARG A 157 10.76 -2.17 -9.46
N LEU A 158 10.15 -2.56 -10.58
CA LEU A 158 10.88 -3.07 -11.74
C LEU A 158 11.64 -1.91 -12.41
N PRO A 159 12.95 -2.05 -12.66
CA PRO A 159 13.79 -0.94 -13.08
C PRO A 159 13.34 -0.31 -14.42
N PHE A 160 12.87 -1.14 -15.35
CA PHE A 160 12.42 -0.66 -16.66
C PHE A 160 11.10 0.11 -16.59
N THR A 161 10.23 -0.16 -15.60
CA THR A 161 8.97 0.60 -15.48
C THR A 161 9.21 2.04 -15.08
N ARG A 162 10.21 2.32 -14.22
CA ARG A 162 10.57 3.67 -13.80
C ARG A 162 11.03 4.55 -14.97
N ILE A 163 11.71 3.97 -15.97
CA ILE A 163 12.16 4.70 -17.17
C ILE A 163 10.97 5.27 -17.93
N PHE A 164 9.88 4.52 -18.05
CA PHE A 164 8.71 4.90 -18.84
C PHE A 164 7.62 5.62 -18.06
N THR A 165 7.49 5.35 -16.75
CA THR A 165 6.48 6.02 -15.91
C THR A 165 6.98 7.32 -15.31
N GLY A 166 8.30 7.53 -15.30
CA GLY A 166 8.93 8.64 -14.56
C GLY A 166 8.64 8.49 -13.04
N ASN A 167 8.76 9.59 -12.34
CA ASN A 167 8.33 9.67 -10.94
C ASN A 167 6.81 9.85 -10.88
N LYS A 168 6.05 8.79 -11.14
CA LYS A 168 4.59 8.84 -10.98
C LYS A 168 4.28 9.04 -9.50
N LYS A 169 3.91 10.26 -9.15
CA LYS A 169 3.47 10.60 -7.79
C LYS A 169 2.01 10.21 -7.65
N TYR A 170 1.72 9.36 -6.68
CA TYR A 170 0.34 9.05 -6.32
C TYR A 170 -0.10 10.09 -5.29
N LYS A 171 -1.04 10.94 -5.66
CA LYS A 171 -1.70 11.81 -4.70
C LYS A 171 -2.52 10.91 -3.78
N ASN A 172 -2.16 10.87 -2.50
CA ASN A 172 -2.93 10.15 -1.50
C ASN A 172 -4.18 10.98 -1.14
N ASP A 173 -5.33 10.30 -1.08
CA ASP A 173 -6.56 10.86 -0.54
C ASP A 173 -6.54 10.78 1.00
N VAL A 174 -5.40 11.18 1.63
CA VAL A 174 -5.14 10.99 3.06
C VAL A 174 -6.16 11.74 3.91
N GLY A 175 -6.56 12.93 3.53
CA GLY A 175 -7.60 13.67 4.25
C GLY A 175 -8.95 12.94 4.29
N LEU A 176 -9.31 12.20 3.24
CA LEU A 176 -10.50 11.36 3.24
C LEU A 176 -10.33 10.12 4.13
N GLU A 177 -9.13 9.55 4.18
CA GLU A 177 -8.80 8.42 5.06
C GLU A 177 -8.86 8.87 6.53
N ASP A 178 -8.38 10.07 6.86
CA ASP A 178 -8.42 10.66 8.18
C ASP A 178 -9.85 10.95 8.64
N ALA A 179 -10.65 11.58 7.79
CA ALA A 179 -12.06 11.89 8.09
C ALA A 179 -12.88 10.60 8.32
N LYS A 180 -12.69 9.57 7.48
CA LYS A 180 -13.33 8.27 7.70
C LYS A 180 -12.83 7.56 8.96
N GLY A 181 -11.55 7.67 9.29
CA GLY A 181 -10.99 7.15 10.54
C GLY A 181 -11.63 7.81 11.75
N ALA A 182 -11.81 9.14 11.71
CA ALA A 182 -12.50 9.89 12.73
C ALA A 182 -13.99 9.49 12.87
N GLU A 183 -14.66 9.24 11.74
CA GLU A 183 -16.03 8.73 11.72
C GLU A 183 -16.13 7.33 12.35
N LEU A 184 -15.21 6.42 12.04
CA LEU A 184 -15.20 5.04 12.59
C LEU A 184 -14.99 5.03 14.11
N THR A 185 -14.15 5.89 14.66
CA THR A 185 -13.95 5.99 16.10
C THR A 185 -15.00 6.87 16.77
N ARG A 186 -15.71 7.72 16.02
CA ARG A 186 -16.56 8.79 16.56
C ARG A 186 -15.80 9.72 17.51
N TYR A 187 -14.48 9.76 17.39
CA TYR A 187 -13.61 10.55 18.26
C TYR A 187 -12.41 11.11 17.48
N PRO A 188 -12.61 12.20 16.70
CA PRO A 188 -11.54 12.83 15.91
C PRO A 188 -10.24 13.11 16.68
N PRO A 189 -10.27 13.53 17.98
CA PRO A 189 -9.03 13.74 18.73
C PRO A 189 -8.15 12.48 18.87
N GLY A 190 -8.70 11.27 18.79
CA GLY A 190 -7.92 10.03 18.79
C GLY A 190 -7.04 9.91 17.56
N VAL A 191 -7.61 10.23 16.40
CA VAL A 191 -6.90 10.24 15.09
C VAL A 191 -5.84 11.35 15.08
N GLN A 192 -6.17 12.56 15.53
CA GLN A 192 -5.21 13.67 15.62
C GLN A 192 -4.01 13.33 16.50
N ARG A 193 -4.26 12.76 17.70
CA ARG A 193 -3.19 12.37 18.64
C ARG A 193 -2.32 11.26 18.07
N SER A 194 -2.90 10.30 17.34
CA SER A 194 -2.12 9.24 16.70
C SER A 194 -1.14 9.82 15.69
N LEU A 195 -1.55 10.79 14.85
CA LEU A 195 -0.69 11.44 13.87
C LEU A 195 0.45 12.23 14.54
N ILE A 196 0.13 12.97 15.61
CA ILE A 196 1.13 13.74 16.38
C ILE A 196 2.15 12.77 17.01
N ALA A 197 1.68 11.71 17.64
CA ALA A 197 2.56 10.71 18.28
C ALA A 197 3.46 10.00 17.26
N LEU A 198 2.94 9.64 16.08
CA LEU A 198 3.75 9.08 14.99
C LEU A 198 4.83 10.05 14.51
N ARG A 199 4.49 11.35 14.35
CA ARG A 199 5.46 12.39 13.99
C ARG A 199 6.60 12.47 15.02
N ASP A 200 6.24 12.48 16.30
CA ASP A 200 7.22 12.66 17.40
C ASP A 200 8.17 11.45 17.51
N LEU A 201 7.73 10.27 17.08
CA LEU A 201 8.58 9.07 16.95
C LEU A 201 9.49 9.10 15.71
N GLY A 202 9.19 9.97 14.75
CA GLY A 202 9.78 9.95 13.41
C GLY A 202 9.17 8.84 12.55
N THR A 203 8.87 9.17 11.30
CA THR A 203 8.07 8.31 10.40
C THR A 203 8.86 7.57 9.34
N GLU A 204 10.18 7.76 9.33
CA GLU A 204 11.08 7.21 8.32
C GLU A 204 11.28 5.71 8.51
N ILE A 205 11.16 4.96 7.42
CA ILE A 205 11.43 3.53 7.35
C ILE A 205 12.53 3.30 6.30
N GLU A 206 13.73 2.96 6.76
CA GLU A 206 14.94 2.88 5.91
C GLU A 206 14.74 1.93 4.73
N ASP A 207 14.17 0.76 4.96
CA ASP A 207 13.99 -0.29 3.96
C ASP A 207 12.70 -0.14 3.13
N ALA A 208 11.83 0.84 3.41
CA ALA A 208 10.62 1.04 2.63
C ALA A 208 10.96 1.47 1.19
N PRO A 209 10.55 0.71 0.17
CA PRO A 209 10.77 1.12 -1.21
C PRO A 209 10.00 2.40 -1.54
N GLY A 210 10.63 3.38 -2.16
CA GLY A 210 9.96 4.64 -2.54
C GLY A 210 8.73 4.46 -3.43
N SER A 211 8.64 3.35 -4.18
CA SER A 211 7.46 3.00 -4.97
C SER A 211 6.22 2.67 -4.14
N THR A 212 6.39 2.43 -2.84
CA THR A 212 5.31 2.05 -1.91
C THR A 212 4.84 3.20 -1.02
N SER A 213 5.41 4.40 -1.15
CA SER A 213 5.12 5.55 -0.27
C SER A 213 3.62 5.83 -0.11
N HIS A 214 2.84 5.66 -1.17
CA HIS A 214 1.39 5.88 -1.17
C HIS A 214 0.57 4.80 -0.43
N LEU A 215 1.18 3.69 -0.03
CA LEU A 215 0.56 2.66 0.81
C LEU A 215 0.69 2.98 2.30
N TRP A 216 1.67 3.81 2.66
CA TRP A 216 1.93 4.23 4.02
C TRP A 216 0.97 5.32 4.48
N LEU A 217 0.76 5.41 5.76
CA LEU A 217 -0.06 6.45 6.38
C LEU A 217 0.70 7.77 6.47
N MET A 218 2.00 7.67 6.76
CA MET A 218 2.95 8.78 6.78
C MET A 218 4.03 8.52 5.73
N ASN A 219 4.62 9.57 5.15
CA ASN A 219 5.70 9.36 4.20
C ASN A 219 6.88 8.62 4.86
N PRO A 220 7.25 7.42 4.37
CA PRO A 220 8.34 6.65 4.96
C PRO A 220 9.73 7.14 4.53
N LYS A 221 9.83 8.20 3.75
CA LYS A 221 11.07 8.80 3.25
C LYS A 221 11.04 10.31 3.48
N GLU A 222 12.15 10.88 3.90
CA GLU A 222 12.34 12.33 4.07
C GLU A 222 12.27 13.16 2.76
N LEU A 223 12.11 12.52 1.62
CA LEU A 223 12.06 13.16 0.31
C LEU A 223 10.91 14.17 0.26
N ASN A 224 11.27 15.45 0.25
CA ASN A 224 10.43 16.62 -0.03
C ASN A 224 8.94 16.34 0.17
N ALA A 225 8.50 16.46 1.41
CA ALA A 225 7.23 15.96 1.96
C ALA A 225 5.97 16.43 1.19
N GLU A 226 6.07 17.49 0.41
CA GLU A 226 4.96 18.15 -0.28
C GLU A 226 4.31 17.32 -1.40
N ASP A 227 4.93 16.21 -1.81
CA ASP A 227 4.56 15.58 -3.08
C ASP A 227 3.58 14.40 -2.96
N THR A 228 3.49 13.74 -1.81
CA THR A 228 2.65 12.53 -1.67
C THR A 228 1.74 12.53 -0.44
N HIS A 229 2.13 13.21 0.63
CA HIS A 229 1.36 13.30 1.87
C HIS A 229 1.25 14.77 2.29
N PRO A 230 0.06 15.25 2.70
CA PRO A 230 -0.08 16.54 3.35
C PRO A 230 0.72 16.59 4.64
N SER A 231 1.08 17.79 5.11
CA SER A 231 1.71 17.96 6.41
C SER A 231 0.79 17.47 7.53
N ILE A 232 1.38 17.10 8.67
CA ILE A 232 0.58 16.63 9.82
C ILE A 232 -0.28 17.75 10.34
N GLU A 233 0.24 18.97 10.34
CA GLU A 233 -0.45 20.18 10.75
C GLU A 233 -1.69 20.42 9.89
N GLU A 234 -1.60 20.28 8.58
CA GLU A 234 -2.75 20.37 7.66
C GLU A 234 -3.77 19.27 7.93
N ARG A 235 -3.31 18.03 8.17
CA ARG A 235 -4.20 16.90 8.46
C ARG A 235 -4.93 17.06 9.79
N VAL A 236 -4.23 17.52 10.83
CA VAL A 236 -4.81 17.78 12.16
C VAL A 236 -5.82 18.93 12.08
N SER A 237 -5.46 20.05 11.44
CA SER A 237 -6.35 21.20 11.25
C SER A 237 -7.62 20.82 10.47
N ALA A 238 -7.51 20.03 9.41
CA ALA A 238 -8.68 19.59 8.64
C ALA A 238 -9.66 18.74 9.47
N MET A 239 -9.19 18.08 10.53
CA MET A 239 -10.05 17.30 11.43
C MET A 239 -10.68 18.14 12.56
N GLU A 240 -10.18 19.36 12.81
CA GLU A 240 -10.82 20.31 13.75
C GLU A 240 -12.13 20.88 13.20
N GLU A 241 -12.32 20.79 11.89
CA GLU A 241 -13.53 21.25 11.18
C GLU A 241 -14.63 20.16 11.09
N LEU A 242 -14.35 18.93 11.57
CA LEU A 242 -15.29 17.80 11.57
C LEU A 242 -16.08 17.76 12.89
#